data_0dcaa3668cc7a2cc1b4d0246796e1f71
#
_entry.id   0dcaa3668cc7a2cc1b4d0246796e1f71
#
_cell.length_a   1.000
_cell.length_b   1.000
_cell.length_c   1.000
_cell.angle_alpha   90.00
_cell.angle_beta   90.00
_cell.angle_gamma   90.00
#
_symmetry.space_group_name_H-M   'P 1'
#
loop_
_entity.id
_entity.type
_entity.pdbx_description
1 polymer ?
#
loop_
_entity_poly.entity_id
_entity_poly.type
_entity_poly.pdbx_seq_one_letter_code
_entity_poly.pdbx_strand_id
1 'polypeptide(L)'
;MNLTPEQQKAYETIQNIKSPKTILDMTGGQKGFENEMKLRGEFKSEPVYKAFNEMQSAYGQITDSLKKNSPAGDLAGATKFMKLLDPGSVVRESELAMAMSATGLLDRATNYAEMVIKGTKLTEAQRKDFQDLADKLYTTAATTYNQKRNEFVTQGSQYGLNAERALGAPAKLPKKTITVDY
;
A
#
# COMPACT_ATOMS: atom_id res chain seq x y z
N MET A 1 7.09 -23.26 62.29
CA MET A 1 5.84 -23.90 61.73
C MET A 1 6.28 -24.76 60.56
N ASN A 2 6.14 -26.08 60.70
CA ASN A 2 6.43 -26.99 59.59
C ASN A 2 5.18 -27.11 58.74
N LEU A 3 5.23 -26.65 57.52
CA LEU A 3 4.16 -26.77 56.55
C LEU A 3 4.04 -28.22 56.10
N THR A 4 2.83 -28.73 55.91
CA THR A 4 2.59 -30.05 55.32
C THR A 4 3.04 -30.06 53.85
N PRO A 5 3.34 -31.23 53.25
CA PRO A 5 3.76 -31.30 51.85
C PRO A 5 2.75 -30.67 50.87
N GLU A 6 1.46 -30.72 51.15
CA GLU A 6 0.41 -30.09 50.36
C GLU A 6 0.43 -28.55 50.51
N GLN A 7 0.69 -28.06 51.72
CA GLN A 7 0.84 -26.62 51.99
C GLN A 7 2.11 -26.06 51.36
N GLN A 8 3.20 -26.82 51.35
CA GLN A 8 4.44 -26.45 50.64
C GLN A 8 4.20 -26.34 49.12
N LYS A 9 3.51 -27.32 48.53
CA LYS A 9 3.17 -27.32 47.11
C LYS A 9 2.27 -26.16 46.72
N ALA A 10 1.29 -25.82 47.56
CA ALA A 10 0.42 -24.64 47.38
C ALA A 10 1.20 -23.35 47.50
N TYR A 11 2.15 -23.24 48.43
CA TYR A 11 3.01 -22.07 48.61
C TYR A 11 3.96 -21.85 47.41
N GLU A 12 4.56 -22.93 46.92
CA GLU A 12 5.38 -22.90 45.71
C GLU A 12 4.58 -22.50 44.46
N THR A 13 3.34 -22.99 44.33
CA THR A 13 2.44 -22.62 43.26
C THR A 13 2.08 -21.13 43.30
N ILE A 14 1.81 -20.59 44.51
CA ILE A 14 1.51 -19.16 44.69
C ILE A 14 2.76 -18.28 44.44
N GLN A 15 3.94 -18.73 44.83
CA GLN A 15 5.20 -18.05 44.55
C GLN A 15 5.51 -18.04 43.04
N ASN A 16 5.24 -19.12 42.33
CA ASN A 16 5.41 -19.21 40.88
C ASN A 16 4.39 -18.34 40.11
N ILE A 17 3.17 -18.14 40.63
CA ILE A 17 2.18 -17.23 40.08
C ILE A 17 2.59 -15.76 40.32
N LYS A 18 3.26 -15.47 41.45
CA LYS A 18 3.75 -14.13 41.79
C LYS A 18 5.16 -13.83 41.28
N SER A 19 5.76 -14.76 40.52
CA SER A 19 7.11 -14.53 39.99
C SER A 19 7.12 -13.41 38.92
N PRO A 20 8.19 -12.59 38.90
CA PRO A 20 8.29 -11.44 38.00
C PRO A 20 8.23 -11.76 36.51
N LYS A 21 8.23 -13.04 36.10
CA LYS A 21 8.06 -13.46 34.71
C LYS A 21 6.76 -12.94 34.08
N THR A 22 5.66 -12.89 34.84
CA THR A 22 4.38 -12.39 34.34
C THR A 22 4.40 -10.87 34.13
N ILE A 23 5.18 -10.13 34.94
CA ILE A 23 5.35 -8.68 34.81
C ILE A 23 6.31 -8.35 33.65
N LEU A 24 7.32 -9.18 33.43
CA LEU A 24 8.25 -9.03 32.30
C LEU A 24 7.56 -9.30 30.95
N ASP A 25 6.61 -10.24 30.88
CA ASP A 25 5.83 -10.51 29.68
C ASP A 25 4.84 -9.39 29.36
N MET A 26 4.25 -8.74 30.37
CA MET A 26 3.39 -7.57 30.16
C MET A 26 4.18 -6.34 29.68
N THR A 27 5.37 -6.09 30.22
CA THR A 27 6.26 -4.99 29.78
C THR A 27 6.89 -5.29 28.42
N GLY A 28 7.21 -6.55 28.12
CA GLY A 28 7.68 -6.99 26.79
C GLY A 28 6.61 -6.81 25.72
N GLY A 29 5.36 -7.16 26.01
CA GLY A 29 4.22 -6.96 25.11
C GLY A 29 3.94 -5.49 24.82
N GLN A 30 4.00 -4.63 25.84
CA GLN A 30 3.81 -3.18 25.65
C GLN A 30 4.93 -2.56 24.83
N LYS A 31 6.20 -2.86 25.13
CA LYS A 31 7.34 -2.39 24.34
C LYS A 31 7.30 -2.92 22.90
N GLY A 32 6.89 -4.17 22.71
CA GLY A 32 6.69 -4.75 21.40
C GLY A 32 5.65 -3.99 20.59
N PHE A 33 4.51 -3.68 21.20
CA PHE A 33 3.47 -2.87 20.58
C PHE A 33 3.94 -1.44 20.24
N GLU A 34 4.63 -0.76 21.16
CA GLU A 34 5.17 0.57 20.92
C GLU A 34 6.17 0.59 19.76
N ASN A 35 7.04 -0.42 19.67
CA ASN A 35 8.00 -0.54 18.57
C ASN A 35 7.32 -0.85 17.23
N GLU A 36 6.28 -1.69 17.22
CA GLU A 36 5.46 -1.92 16.02
C GLU A 36 4.72 -0.65 15.58
N MET A 37 4.24 0.16 16.52
CA MET A 37 3.60 1.44 16.20
C MET A 37 4.60 2.47 15.66
N LYS A 38 5.86 2.48 16.15
CA LYS A 38 6.95 3.29 15.59
C LYS A 38 7.27 2.84 14.16
N LEU A 39 7.49 1.53 13.95
CA LEU A 39 7.74 0.97 12.61
C LEU A 39 6.63 1.36 11.63
N ARG A 40 5.38 1.26 12.05
CA ARG A 40 4.21 1.69 11.28
C ARG A 40 4.25 3.19 10.97
N GLY A 41 4.59 4.01 11.94
CA GLY A 41 4.70 5.46 11.80
C GLY A 41 5.78 5.85 10.80
N GLU A 42 6.96 5.26 10.91
CA GLU A 42 8.07 5.45 9.99
C GLU A 42 7.69 5.06 8.56
N PHE A 43 7.11 3.87 8.36
CA PHE A 43 6.65 3.45 7.04
C PHE A 43 5.60 4.39 6.46
N LYS A 44 4.63 4.85 7.26
CA LYS A 44 3.61 5.80 6.81
C LYS A 44 4.15 7.19 6.47
N SER A 45 5.30 7.56 7.03
CA SER A 45 5.97 8.82 6.73
C SER A 45 6.73 8.77 5.40
N GLU A 46 7.05 7.58 4.90
CA GLU A 46 7.75 7.39 3.63
C GLU A 46 7.01 8.07 2.47
N PRO A 47 7.72 8.78 1.59
CA PRO A 47 7.11 9.40 0.40
C PRO A 47 6.38 8.39 -0.48
N VAL A 48 6.94 7.18 -0.65
CA VAL A 48 6.33 6.11 -1.44
C VAL A 48 4.99 5.64 -0.88
N TYR A 49 4.83 5.61 0.46
CA TYR A 49 3.55 5.27 1.10
C TYR A 49 2.46 6.28 0.76
N LYS A 50 2.78 7.58 0.89
CA LYS A 50 1.83 8.66 0.61
C LYS A 50 1.46 8.70 -0.86
N ALA A 51 2.47 8.62 -1.73
CA ALA A 51 2.28 8.61 -3.19
C ALA A 51 1.45 7.40 -3.64
N PHE A 52 1.69 6.21 -3.08
CA PHE A 52 0.91 5.03 -3.43
C PHE A 52 -0.55 5.14 -3.01
N ASN A 53 -0.86 5.67 -1.82
CA ASN A 53 -2.25 5.88 -1.39
C ASN A 53 -3.00 6.86 -2.32
N GLU A 54 -2.33 7.93 -2.76
CA GLU A 54 -2.89 8.86 -3.73
C GLU A 54 -3.12 8.18 -5.08
N MET A 55 -2.12 7.43 -5.57
CA MET A 55 -2.22 6.66 -6.81
C MET A 55 -3.33 5.62 -6.76
N GLN A 56 -3.48 4.89 -5.65
CA GLN A 56 -4.53 3.89 -5.47
C GLN A 56 -5.93 4.53 -5.54
N SER A 57 -6.12 5.65 -4.85
CA SER A 57 -7.38 6.39 -4.88
C SER A 57 -7.72 6.90 -6.29
N ALA A 58 -6.71 7.46 -6.98
CA ALA A 58 -6.88 8.00 -8.32
C ALA A 58 -7.12 6.88 -9.34
N TYR A 59 -6.41 5.77 -9.25
CA TYR A 59 -6.59 4.62 -10.13
C TYR A 59 -8.04 4.10 -10.10
N GLY A 60 -8.62 3.94 -8.89
CA GLY A 60 -10.03 3.56 -8.76
C GLY A 60 -10.96 4.55 -9.50
N GLN A 61 -10.76 5.84 -9.31
CA GLN A 61 -11.58 6.87 -9.96
C GLN A 61 -11.39 6.92 -11.48
N ILE A 62 -10.16 6.75 -11.98
CA ILE A 62 -9.85 6.72 -13.40
C ILE A 62 -10.55 5.53 -14.06
N THR A 63 -10.33 4.33 -13.51
CA THR A 63 -10.89 3.10 -14.09
C THR A 63 -12.42 3.09 -14.05
N ASP A 64 -13.03 3.52 -12.96
CA ASP A 64 -14.49 3.60 -12.85
C ASP A 64 -15.10 4.66 -13.80
N SER A 65 -14.36 5.75 -14.06
CA SER A 65 -14.79 6.77 -15.01
C SER A 65 -14.71 6.28 -16.45
N LEU A 66 -13.63 5.63 -16.83
CA LEU A 66 -13.44 5.07 -18.18
C LEU A 66 -14.42 3.94 -18.49
N LYS A 67 -14.79 3.12 -17.50
CA LYS A 67 -15.81 2.05 -17.65
C LYS A 67 -17.19 2.57 -18.01
N LYS A 68 -17.51 3.83 -17.72
CA LYS A 68 -18.80 4.45 -18.09
C LYS A 68 -19.00 4.57 -19.59
N ASN A 69 -17.95 4.40 -20.38
CA ASN A 69 -17.97 4.43 -21.85
C ASN A 69 -18.67 5.67 -22.41
N SER A 70 -18.38 6.83 -21.86
CA SER A 70 -19.00 8.10 -22.22
C SER A 70 -17.98 9.24 -22.27
N PRO A 71 -18.19 10.28 -23.10
CA PRO A 71 -17.30 11.44 -23.15
C PRO A 71 -17.10 12.13 -21.79
N ALA A 72 -18.14 12.17 -20.97
CA ALA A 72 -18.05 12.73 -19.61
C ALA A 72 -17.19 11.84 -18.68
N GLY A 73 -17.29 10.52 -18.82
CA GLY A 73 -16.41 9.57 -18.13
C GLY A 73 -14.97 9.69 -18.58
N ASP A 74 -14.74 9.81 -19.88
CA ASP A 74 -13.39 10.02 -20.44
C ASP A 74 -12.75 11.29 -19.88
N LEU A 75 -13.51 12.40 -19.87
CA LEU A 75 -13.02 13.68 -19.32
C LEU A 75 -12.72 13.59 -17.82
N ALA A 76 -13.58 12.93 -17.04
CA ALA A 76 -13.36 12.75 -15.61
C ALA A 76 -12.11 11.90 -15.33
N GLY A 77 -11.92 10.80 -16.05
CA GLY A 77 -10.74 9.95 -15.96
C GLY A 77 -9.45 10.69 -16.35
N ALA A 78 -9.48 11.40 -17.47
CA ALA A 78 -8.36 12.20 -17.97
C ALA A 78 -7.97 13.32 -16.99
N THR A 79 -8.96 14.06 -16.47
CA THR A 79 -8.72 15.14 -15.50
C THR A 79 -8.10 14.57 -14.20
N LYS A 80 -8.59 13.43 -13.74
CA LYS A 80 -8.02 12.79 -12.55
C LYS A 80 -6.60 12.30 -12.79
N PHE A 81 -6.33 11.75 -13.96
CA PHE A 81 -5.00 11.32 -14.35
C PHE A 81 -4.01 12.50 -14.37
N MET A 82 -4.37 13.61 -15.02
CA MET A 82 -3.52 14.80 -15.07
C MET A 82 -3.25 15.40 -13.70
N LYS A 83 -4.21 15.33 -12.78
CA LYS A 83 -4.03 15.77 -11.39
C LYS A 83 -2.94 15.01 -10.64
N LEU A 84 -2.72 13.74 -10.96
CA LEU A 84 -1.61 12.97 -10.39
C LEU A 84 -0.25 13.48 -10.84
N LEU A 85 -0.20 14.16 -11.99
CA LEU A 85 1.04 14.64 -12.61
C LEU A 85 1.27 16.13 -12.38
N ASP A 86 0.38 16.79 -11.63
CA ASP A 86 0.54 18.22 -11.31
C ASP A 86 1.85 18.47 -10.54
N PRO A 87 2.53 19.59 -10.77
CA PRO A 87 3.66 20.01 -9.95
C PRO A 87 3.29 20.05 -8.47
N GLY A 88 4.12 19.43 -7.61
CA GLY A 88 3.84 19.33 -6.16
C GLY A 88 2.92 18.17 -5.77
N SER A 89 2.42 17.37 -6.72
CA SER A 89 1.79 16.09 -6.40
C SER A 89 2.81 15.15 -5.75
N VAL A 90 2.41 14.49 -4.65
CA VAL A 90 3.28 13.52 -3.98
C VAL A 90 3.66 12.37 -4.92
N VAL A 91 2.78 12.02 -5.86
CA VAL A 91 3.05 10.97 -6.86
C VAL A 91 4.18 11.42 -7.79
N ARG A 92 4.11 12.65 -8.33
CA ARG A 92 5.10 13.18 -9.26
C ARG A 92 6.49 13.33 -8.65
N GLU A 93 6.55 13.73 -7.39
CA GLU A 93 7.79 13.97 -6.64
C GLU A 93 8.39 12.68 -6.03
N SER A 94 7.80 11.52 -6.30
CA SER A 94 8.15 10.26 -5.66
C SER A 94 8.94 9.32 -6.58
N GLU A 95 9.55 8.29 -5.97
CA GLU A 95 10.15 7.15 -6.69
C GLU A 95 9.14 6.43 -7.59
N LEU A 96 7.83 6.52 -7.29
CA LEU A 96 6.78 5.96 -8.14
C LEU A 96 6.73 6.63 -9.50
N ALA A 97 6.87 7.96 -9.57
CA ALA A 97 6.90 8.68 -10.85
C ALA A 97 8.10 8.27 -11.70
N MET A 98 9.27 8.12 -11.09
CA MET A 98 10.47 7.65 -11.80
C MET A 98 10.28 6.24 -12.35
N ALA A 99 9.74 5.32 -11.56
CA ALA A 99 9.46 3.95 -11.98
C ALA A 99 8.44 3.90 -13.13
N MET A 100 7.39 4.71 -13.07
CA MET A 100 6.37 4.80 -14.12
C MET A 100 6.91 5.42 -15.40
N SER A 101 7.74 6.46 -15.30
CA SER A 101 8.35 7.16 -16.44
C SER A 101 9.32 6.26 -17.20
N ALA A 102 10.08 5.42 -16.49
CA ALA A 102 11.04 4.50 -17.09
C ALA A 102 10.41 3.49 -18.07
N THR A 103 9.09 3.29 -17.99
CA THR A 103 8.36 2.36 -18.86
C THR A 103 7.85 2.97 -20.16
N GLY A 104 7.91 4.31 -20.32
CA GLY A 104 7.29 5.02 -21.44
C GLY A 104 5.75 5.00 -21.45
N LEU A 105 5.13 4.34 -20.47
CA LEU A 105 3.67 4.22 -20.38
C LEU A 105 3.04 5.55 -19.94
N LEU A 106 3.76 6.31 -19.13
CA LEU A 106 3.29 7.58 -18.59
C LEU A 106 3.02 8.59 -19.72
N ASP A 107 3.93 8.72 -20.67
CA ASP A 107 3.79 9.65 -21.81
C ASP A 107 2.60 9.27 -22.69
N ARG A 108 2.40 7.97 -22.94
CA ARG A 108 1.23 7.49 -23.70
C ARG A 108 -0.10 7.80 -22.99
N ALA A 109 -0.17 7.56 -21.69
CA ALA A 109 -1.37 7.88 -20.90
C ALA A 109 -1.61 9.40 -20.84
N THR A 110 -0.55 10.21 -20.72
CA THR A 110 -0.62 11.67 -20.77
C THR A 110 -1.18 12.15 -22.11
N ASN A 111 -0.72 11.59 -23.23
CA ASN A 111 -1.24 11.94 -24.55
C ASN A 111 -2.75 11.69 -24.67
N TYR A 112 -3.27 10.56 -24.17
CA TYR A 112 -4.72 10.32 -24.15
C TYR A 112 -5.46 11.32 -23.27
N ALA A 113 -4.94 11.60 -22.09
CA ALA A 113 -5.55 12.58 -21.20
C ALA A 113 -5.61 13.97 -21.82
N GLU A 114 -4.53 14.43 -22.47
CA GLU A 114 -4.50 15.71 -23.19
C GLU A 114 -5.46 15.77 -24.37
N MET A 115 -5.55 14.70 -25.16
CA MET A 115 -6.51 14.62 -26.27
C MET A 115 -7.94 14.84 -25.77
N VAL A 116 -8.31 14.17 -24.67
CA VAL A 116 -9.65 14.28 -24.09
C VAL A 116 -9.91 15.67 -23.52
N ILE A 117 -8.95 16.25 -22.80
CA ILE A 117 -9.08 17.61 -22.24
C ILE A 117 -9.21 18.65 -23.33
N LYS A 118 -8.57 18.45 -24.49
CA LYS A 118 -8.71 19.28 -25.70
C LYS A 118 -10.02 19.04 -26.47
N GLY A 119 -10.91 18.18 -25.96
CA GLY A 119 -12.23 17.93 -26.52
C GLY A 119 -12.31 16.75 -27.50
N THR A 120 -11.24 15.99 -27.70
CA THR A 120 -11.27 14.80 -28.55
C THR A 120 -12.02 13.66 -27.85
N LYS A 121 -12.96 13.04 -28.55
CA LYS A 121 -13.66 11.84 -28.06
C LYS A 121 -12.78 10.62 -28.28
N LEU A 122 -12.58 9.80 -27.26
CA LEU A 122 -11.92 8.51 -27.42
C LEU A 122 -12.81 7.50 -28.14
N THR A 123 -12.23 6.74 -29.05
CA THR A 123 -12.84 5.53 -29.55
C THR A 123 -12.85 4.46 -28.45
N GLU A 124 -13.64 3.41 -28.60
CA GLU A 124 -13.68 2.30 -27.66
C GLU A 124 -12.31 1.64 -27.49
N ALA A 125 -11.59 1.43 -28.59
CA ALA A 125 -10.23 0.89 -28.58
C ALA A 125 -9.25 1.81 -27.83
N GLN A 126 -9.31 3.12 -28.06
CA GLN A 126 -8.46 4.09 -27.34
C GLN A 126 -8.80 4.14 -25.85
N ARG A 127 -10.06 4.05 -25.49
CA ARG A 127 -10.48 4.02 -24.08
C ARG A 127 -9.97 2.76 -23.38
N LYS A 128 -10.07 1.61 -24.04
CA LYS A 128 -9.51 0.36 -23.54
C LYS A 128 -7.98 0.46 -23.37
N ASP A 129 -7.27 0.99 -24.36
CA ASP A 129 -5.80 1.19 -24.27
C ASP A 129 -5.44 2.15 -23.11
N PHE A 130 -6.20 3.22 -22.91
CA PHE A 130 -5.98 4.13 -21.78
C PHE A 130 -6.21 3.44 -20.43
N GLN A 131 -7.21 2.58 -20.34
CA GLN A 131 -7.46 1.77 -19.14
C GLN A 131 -6.31 0.77 -18.90
N ASP A 132 -5.86 0.08 -19.93
CA ASP A 132 -4.73 -0.86 -19.85
C ASP A 132 -3.43 -0.14 -19.43
N LEU A 133 -3.23 1.10 -19.89
CA LEU A 133 -2.12 1.95 -19.45
C LEU A 133 -2.23 2.31 -17.96
N ALA A 134 -3.42 2.69 -17.51
CA ALA A 134 -3.67 2.97 -16.08
C ALA A 134 -3.41 1.74 -15.21
N ASP A 135 -3.82 0.55 -15.65
CA ASP A 135 -3.55 -0.72 -14.97
C ASP A 135 -2.05 -1.01 -14.86
N LYS A 136 -1.30 -0.79 -15.94
CA LYS A 136 0.15 -0.99 -15.96
C LYS A 136 0.87 0.00 -15.07
N LEU A 137 0.50 1.28 -15.11
CA LEU A 137 1.07 2.31 -14.25
C LEU A 137 0.79 2.03 -12.77
N TYR A 138 -0.45 1.63 -12.45
CA TYR A 138 -0.79 1.21 -11.08
C TYR A 138 0.01 -0.03 -10.65
N THR A 139 0.19 -1.01 -11.55
CA THR A 139 1.00 -2.21 -11.27
C THR A 139 2.45 -1.84 -10.93
N THR A 140 3.05 -0.92 -11.70
CA THR A 140 4.41 -0.41 -11.42
C THR A 140 4.47 0.25 -10.05
N ALA A 141 3.52 1.14 -9.75
CA ALA A 141 3.43 1.81 -8.46
C ALA A 141 3.26 0.84 -7.29
N ALA A 142 2.37 -0.14 -7.42
CA ALA A 142 2.13 -1.16 -6.42
C ALA A 142 3.35 -2.06 -6.18
N THR A 143 4.10 -2.37 -7.24
CA THR A 143 5.35 -3.13 -7.13
C THR A 143 6.40 -2.36 -6.35
N THR A 144 6.63 -1.08 -6.67
CA THR A 144 7.57 -0.21 -5.94
C THR A 144 7.18 -0.05 -4.47
N TYR A 145 5.89 0.17 -4.20
CA TYR A 145 5.37 0.22 -2.83
C TYR A 145 5.61 -1.09 -2.07
N ASN A 146 5.33 -2.24 -2.69
CA ASN A 146 5.52 -3.54 -2.07
C ASN A 146 7.00 -3.85 -1.82
N GLN A 147 7.90 -3.41 -2.69
CA GLN A 147 9.35 -3.52 -2.47
C GLN A 147 9.76 -2.75 -1.20
N LYS A 148 9.36 -1.48 -1.09
CA LYS A 148 9.64 -0.67 0.10
C LYS A 148 9.02 -1.26 1.36
N ARG A 149 7.77 -1.72 1.29
CA ARG A 149 7.11 -2.42 2.39
C ARG A 149 7.91 -3.65 2.85
N ASN A 150 8.41 -4.45 1.91
CA ASN A 150 9.19 -5.65 2.21
C ASN A 150 10.54 -5.33 2.87
N GLU A 151 11.18 -4.20 2.54
CA GLU A 151 12.35 -3.71 3.27
C GLU A 151 12.02 -3.49 4.76
N PHE A 152 10.91 -2.81 5.04
CA PHE A 152 10.44 -2.58 6.42
C PHE A 152 10.03 -3.88 7.12
N VAL A 153 9.41 -4.83 6.41
CA VAL A 153 9.09 -6.18 6.95
C VAL A 153 10.37 -6.89 7.36
N THR A 154 11.37 -6.91 6.49
CA THR A 154 12.65 -7.56 6.75
C THR A 154 13.34 -6.91 7.96
N GLN A 155 13.43 -5.59 7.98
CA GLN A 155 14.03 -4.84 9.08
C GLN A 155 13.30 -5.10 10.41
N GLY A 156 11.98 -4.95 10.43
CA GLY A 156 11.18 -5.18 11.65
C GLY A 156 11.31 -6.61 12.18
N SER A 157 11.34 -7.60 11.29
CA SER A 157 11.51 -9.00 11.65
C SER A 157 12.87 -9.30 12.29
N GLN A 158 13.93 -8.61 11.87
CA GLN A 158 15.27 -8.74 12.48
C GLN A 158 15.30 -8.29 13.95
N TYR A 159 14.38 -7.37 14.33
CA TYR A 159 14.19 -6.93 15.71
C TYR A 159 13.10 -7.71 16.46
N GLY A 160 12.62 -8.81 15.90
CA GLY A 160 11.60 -9.65 16.52
C GLY A 160 10.20 -9.02 16.54
N LEU A 161 9.94 -7.98 15.71
CA LEU A 161 8.64 -7.36 15.61
C LEU A 161 7.72 -8.14 14.65
N ASN A 162 6.41 -8.11 14.92
CA ASN A 162 5.45 -8.58 13.95
C ASN A 162 5.20 -7.51 12.88
N ALA A 163 6.15 -7.40 11.95
CA ALA A 163 6.14 -6.37 10.92
C ALA A 163 4.94 -6.50 9.97
N GLU A 164 4.47 -7.71 9.67
CA GLU A 164 3.26 -7.94 8.86
C GLU A 164 2.03 -7.32 9.51
N ARG A 165 1.86 -7.50 10.80
CA ARG A 165 0.77 -6.89 11.57
C ARG A 165 0.92 -5.37 11.63
N ALA A 166 2.13 -4.87 11.81
CA ALA A 166 2.41 -3.43 11.92
C ALA A 166 2.12 -2.71 10.60
N LEU A 167 2.55 -3.25 9.46
CA LEU A 167 2.49 -2.59 8.16
C LEU A 167 1.20 -2.89 7.37
N GLY A 168 0.47 -3.93 7.75
CA GLY A 168 -0.73 -4.39 7.06
C GLY A 168 -0.42 -5.19 5.78
N ALA A 169 -1.46 -5.55 5.04
CA ALA A 169 -1.34 -6.35 3.82
C ALA A 169 -0.60 -5.59 2.70
N PRO A 170 0.11 -6.30 1.80
CA PRO A 170 0.69 -5.70 0.61
C PRO A 170 -0.38 -5.16 -0.34
N ALA A 171 0.03 -4.24 -1.22
CA ALA A 171 -0.82 -3.73 -2.28
C ALA A 171 -1.23 -4.85 -3.24
N LYS A 172 -2.52 -4.91 -3.55
CA LYS A 172 -3.07 -5.87 -4.51
C LYS A 172 -2.83 -5.36 -5.93
N LEU A 173 -2.35 -6.23 -6.79
CA LEU A 173 -2.23 -5.94 -8.21
C LEU A 173 -3.60 -6.08 -8.90
N PRO A 174 -3.85 -5.35 -9.99
CA PRO A 174 -5.05 -5.53 -10.81
C PRO A 174 -5.13 -6.98 -11.29
N LYS A 175 -6.34 -7.53 -11.30
CA LYS A 175 -6.56 -8.84 -11.91
C LYS A 175 -6.35 -8.68 -13.42
N LYS A 176 -5.37 -9.39 -14.00
CA LYS A 176 -5.26 -9.49 -15.45
C LYS A 176 -6.56 -10.07 -16.00
N THR A 177 -7.31 -9.28 -16.75
CA THR A 177 -8.37 -9.79 -17.61
C THR A 177 -7.66 -10.48 -18.76
N ILE A 178 -7.54 -11.80 -18.70
CA ILE A 178 -7.07 -12.62 -19.83
C ILE A 178 -8.23 -12.62 -20.81
N THR A 179 -8.19 -11.74 -21.81
CA THR A 179 -9.04 -11.87 -23.00
C THR A 179 -8.44 -13.02 -23.79
N VAL A 180 -9.08 -14.17 -23.74
CA VAL A 180 -8.80 -15.28 -24.68
C VAL A 180 -9.50 -14.87 -25.95
N ASP A 181 -8.74 -14.40 -26.95
CA ASP A 181 -9.23 -14.23 -28.31
C ASP A 181 -9.42 -15.64 -28.89
N TYR A 182 -10.65 -16.01 -29.16
CA TYR A 182 -11.03 -17.23 -29.90
C TYR A 182 -11.01 -16.94 -31.41
#